data_895d6f8333070665ec0c54c826aa84c5
#
_entry.id   895d6f8333070665ec0c54c826aa84c5
#
_cell.length_a   1.000
_cell.length_b   1.000
_cell.length_c   1.000
_cell.angle_alpha   90.00
_cell.angle_beta   90.00
_cell.angle_gamma   90.00
#
_symmetry.space_group_name_H-M   'P 1'
#
loop_
_entity.id
_entity.type
_entity.pdbx_description
1 polymer ?
#
loop_
_entity_poly.entity_id
_entity_poly.type
_entity_poly.pdbx_seq_one_letter_code
_entity_poly.pdbx_strand_id
1 'polypeptide(L)'
;MFKGRHFDRSVILLCVRWYLAYGLSLRDLREMMAERCISLDHSTIHRWVVHFSPLLLERFNRRKCAVTGKWHVDETYIKVRGKWMYLYRAIDSTGDTVEFWFSEHRDLPAAKRFFRNALERHGRPERIVIDGSQTNREAIVSCDAENRLRDRSRHAPKRIRIRQSRYLNNRIEQDHRRIKRRVRPMLGFKSFASATVTLAGIEMIHMMRKRQARYVYNPNPSIAEQFEIIGAA
;
A
#
# COMPACT_ATOMS: atom_id res chain seq x y z
N MET A 1 16.40 -3.48 13.97
CA MET A 1 15.78 -4.30 12.90
C MET A 1 16.74 -5.37 12.38
N PHE A 2 18.05 -5.09 12.15
CA PHE A 2 19.01 -5.98 11.48
C PHE A 2 19.99 -6.70 12.40
N LYS A 3 19.90 -6.51 13.72
CA LYS A 3 20.83 -7.12 14.70
C LYS A 3 20.83 -8.65 14.58
N GLY A 4 22.02 -9.27 14.57
CA GLY A 4 22.22 -10.72 14.48
C GLY A 4 22.02 -11.32 13.07
N ARG A 5 21.99 -10.51 12.01
CA ARG A 5 21.92 -10.99 10.62
C ARG A 5 23.33 -11.26 10.07
N HIS A 6 23.45 -12.33 9.29
CA HIS A 6 24.71 -12.71 8.63
C HIS A 6 25.15 -11.71 7.56
N PHE A 7 24.19 -11.07 6.86
CA PHE A 7 24.45 -10.11 5.80
C PHE A 7 24.33 -8.67 6.31
N ASP A 8 25.14 -7.79 5.74
CA ASP A 8 25.09 -6.36 6.03
C ASP A 8 23.71 -5.77 5.75
N ARG A 9 23.34 -4.77 6.55
CA ARG A 9 22.06 -4.05 6.41
C ARG A 9 21.87 -3.47 5.01
N SER A 10 22.92 -2.93 4.42
CA SER A 10 22.89 -2.30 3.09
C SER A 10 22.51 -3.30 2.01
N VAL A 11 23.05 -4.52 2.07
CA VAL A 11 22.74 -5.63 1.15
C VAL A 11 21.27 -6.04 1.29
N ILE A 12 20.79 -6.19 2.53
CA ILE A 12 19.38 -6.56 2.80
C ILE A 12 18.44 -5.49 2.25
N LEU A 13 18.67 -4.23 2.58
CA LEU A 13 17.84 -3.11 2.11
C LEU A 13 17.88 -2.95 0.60
N LEU A 14 19.03 -3.15 -0.04
CA LEU A 14 19.20 -3.11 -1.47
C LEU A 14 18.34 -4.18 -2.16
N CYS A 15 18.43 -5.44 -1.74
CA CYS A 15 17.67 -6.54 -2.31
C CYS A 15 16.15 -6.34 -2.11
N VAL A 16 15.71 -5.98 -0.91
CA VAL A 16 14.30 -5.71 -0.61
C VAL A 16 13.77 -4.56 -1.47
N ARG A 17 14.50 -3.45 -1.53
CA ARG A 17 14.14 -2.30 -2.36
C ARG A 17 14.04 -2.68 -3.83
N TRP A 18 15.03 -3.35 -4.38
CA TRP A 18 15.05 -3.72 -5.80
C TRP A 18 13.90 -4.67 -6.14
N TYR A 19 13.64 -5.66 -5.29
CA TYR A 19 12.51 -6.56 -5.49
C TYR A 19 11.18 -5.82 -5.48
N LEU A 20 10.96 -4.86 -4.60
CA LEU A 20 9.69 -4.14 -4.48
C LEU A 20 9.53 -3.06 -5.55
N ALA A 21 10.62 -2.40 -5.94
CA ALA A 21 10.59 -1.23 -6.82
C ALA A 21 10.63 -1.57 -8.31
N TYR A 22 11.29 -2.66 -8.68
CA TYR A 22 11.58 -3.00 -10.09
C TYR A 22 10.99 -4.36 -10.49
N GLY A 23 10.86 -4.61 -11.80
CA GLY A 23 10.34 -5.85 -12.36
C GLY A 23 11.29 -7.06 -12.26
N LEU A 24 12.20 -7.04 -11.29
CA LEU A 24 13.19 -8.09 -11.08
C LEU A 24 12.59 -9.29 -10.33
N SER A 25 12.96 -10.50 -10.76
CA SER A 25 12.68 -11.72 -10.03
C SER A 25 13.67 -11.92 -8.88
N LEU A 26 13.36 -12.84 -7.96
CA LEU A 26 14.30 -13.20 -6.89
C LEU A 26 15.57 -13.88 -7.44
N ARG A 27 15.48 -14.51 -8.62
CA ARG A 27 16.62 -15.15 -9.29
C ARG A 27 17.52 -14.12 -9.94
N ASP A 28 16.94 -13.11 -10.61
CA ASP A 28 17.70 -11.98 -11.16
C ASP A 28 18.50 -11.29 -10.05
N LEU A 29 17.89 -11.07 -8.89
CA LEU A 29 18.57 -10.46 -7.75
C LEU A 29 19.70 -11.33 -7.20
N ARG A 30 19.54 -12.66 -7.19
CA ARG A 30 20.63 -13.57 -6.84
C ARG A 30 21.81 -13.42 -7.80
N GLU A 31 21.56 -13.39 -9.10
CA GLU A 31 22.59 -13.21 -10.15
C GLU A 31 23.28 -11.86 -10.00
N MET A 32 22.52 -10.78 -9.86
CA MET A 32 23.06 -9.43 -9.65
C MET A 32 23.93 -9.32 -8.38
N MET A 33 23.61 -10.08 -7.33
CA MET A 33 24.45 -10.13 -6.12
C MET A 33 25.71 -10.98 -6.33
N ALA A 34 25.62 -12.09 -7.06
CA ALA A 34 26.78 -12.92 -7.40
C ALA A 34 27.82 -12.14 -8.21
N GLU A 35 27.39 -11.27 -9.16
CA GLU A 35 28.28 -10.35 -9.89
C GLU A 35 29.05 -9.38 -8.97
N ARG A 36 28.57 -9.16 -7.75
CA ARG A 36 29.21 -8.34 -6.70
C ARG A 36 29.93 -9.18 -5.65
N CYS A 37 30.24 -10.43 -5.98
CA CYS A 37 30.89 -11.39 -5.07
C CYS A 37 30.08 -11.63 -3.78
N ILE A 38 28.74 -11.41 -3.80
CA ILE A 38 27.85 -11.68 -2.66
C ILE A 38 27.05 -12.95 -2.96
N SER A 39 27.46 -14.06 -2.34
CA SER A 39 26.75 -15.34 -2.46
C SER A 39 25.52 -15.36 -1.56
N LEU A 40 24.32 -15.36 -2.15
CA LEU A 40 23.07 -15.49 -1.42
C LEU A 40 22.03 -16.25 -2.26
N ASP A 41 21.11 -16.92 -1.58
CA ASP A 41 20.06 -17.68 -2.22
C ASP A 41 18.78 -16.83 -2.39
N HIS A 42 18.04 -17.10 -3.48
CA HIS A 42 16.76 -16.42 -3.78
C HIS A 42 15.71 -16.57 -2.67
N SER A 43 15.73 -17.70 -1.94
CA SER A 43 14.84 -17.92 -0.80
C SER A 43 15.19 -17.01 0.38
N THR A 44 16.46 -16.66 0.53
CA THR A 44 16.92 -15.70 1.54
C THR A 44 16.40 -14.29 1.21
N ILE A 45 16.47 -13.87 -0.05
CA ILE A 45 15.89 -12.59 -0.48
C ILE A 45 14.38 -12.58 -0.21
N HIS A 46 13.67 -13.66 -0.55
CA HIS A 46 12.23 -13.77 -0.28
C HIS A 46 11.91 -13.64 1.22
N ARG A 47 12.67 -14.33 2.09
CA ARG A 47 12.52 -14.19 3.55
C ARG A 47 12.75 -12.75 4.02
N TRP A 48 13.72 -12.05 3.45
CA TRP A 48 13.94 -10.63 3.76
C TRP A 48 12.78 -9.75 3.33
N VAL A 49 12.25 -9.95 2.12
CA VAL A 49 11.07 -9.19 1.66
C VAL A 49 9.90 -9.41 2.60
N VAL A 50 9.58 -10.66 2.94
CA VAL A 50 8.45 -11.00 3.82
C VAL A 50 8.65 -10.42 5.23
N HIS A 51 9.86 -10.47 5.76
CA HIS A 51 10.15 -10.01 7.12
C HIS A 51 10.26 -8.48 7.22
N PHE A 52 10.97 -7.83 6.30
CA PHE A 52 11.28 -6.41 6.43
C PHE A 52 10.23 -5.47 5.84
N SER A 53 9.46 -5.90 4.83
CA SER A 53 8.47 -5.01 4.19
C SER A 53 7.43 -4.44 5.17
N PRO A 54 6.83 -5.22 6.09
CA PRO A 54 5.89 -4.68 7.08
C PRO A 54 6.55 -3.68 8.03
N LEU A 55 7.76 -3.97 8.49
CA LEU A 55 8.51 -3.11 9.40
C LEU A 55 8.90 -1.78 8.74
N LEU A 56 9.31 -1.83 7.49
CA LEU A 56 9.64 -0.63 6.71
C LEU A 56 8.38 0.20 6.43
N LEU A 57 7.25 -0.44 6.09
CA LEU A 57 5.98 0.25 5.88
C LEU A 57 5.50 0.95 7.16
N GLU A 58 5.59 0.30 8.31
CA GLU A 58 5.24 0.91 9.60
C GLU A 58 6.06 2.19 9.85
N ARG A 59 7.36 2.14 9.63
CA ARG A 59 8.25 3.29 9.79
C ARG A 59 7.99 4.40 8.77
N PHE A 60 7.66 4.03 7.54
CA PHE A 60 7.23 4.97 6.51
C PHE A 60 5.93 5.67 6.92
N ASN A 61 4.94 4.92 7.41
CA ASN A 61 3.64 5.47 7.82
C ASN A 61 3.74 6.49 8.94
N ARG A 62 4.74 6.37 9.84
CA ARG A 62 5.00 7.39 10.88
C ARG A 62 5.46 8.74 10.30
N ARG A 63 5.93 8.76 9.05
CA ARG A 63 6.42 9.95 8.34
C ARG A 63 5.45 10.43 7.26
N LYS A 64 4.40 9.65 6.98
CA LYS A 64 3.43 9.91 5.92
C LYS A 64 2.73 11.25 6.16
N CYS A 65 2.60 12.05 5.11
CA CYS A 65 1.86 13.31 5.13
C CYS A 65 0.36 13.04 5.28
N ALA A 66 -0.36 14.01 5.84
CA ALA A 66 -1.81 13.98 5.88
C ALA A 66 -2.39 14.04 4.46
N VAL A 67 -3.47 13.33 4.26
CA VAL A 67 -4.20 13.26 2.99
C VAL A 67 -5.32 14.30 2.93
N THR A 68 -5.79 14.65 1.74
CA THR A 68 -6.89 15.60 1.57
C THR A 68 -8.25 14.97 1.88
N GLY A 69 -9.27 15.81 2.10
CA GLY A 69 -10.64 15.35 2.47
C GLY A 69 -11.49 14.85 1.30
N LYS A 70 -10.93 14.61 0.11
CA LYS A 70 -11.67 14.09 -1.05
C LYS A 70 -11.00 12.82 -1.54
N TRP A 71 -11.67 11.67 -1.38
CA TRP A 71 -11.11 10.36 -1.72
C TRP A 71 -11.76 9.75 -2.94
N HIS A 72 -10.97 9.02 -3.73
CA HIS A 72 -11.40 8.15 -4.82
C HIS A 72 -11.11 6.71 -4.42
N VAL A 73 -12.10 5.87 -4.47
CA VAL A 73 -12.01 4.47 -4.01
C VAL A 73 -12.39 3.52 -5.14
N ASP A 74 -11.59 2.48 -5.28
CA ASP A 74 -11.84 1.40 -6.24
C ASP A 74 -11.07 0.14 -5.83
N GLU A 75 -11.46 -1.03 -6.38
CA GLU A 75 -10.74 -2.27 -6.20
C GLU A 75 -10.04 -2.70 -7.48
N THR A 76 -8.92 -3.37 -7.31
CA THR A 76 -8.23 -4.04 -8.41
C THR A 76 -7.97 -5.51 -8.12
N TYR A 77 -7.86 -6.32 -9.17
CA TYR A 77 -7.74 -7.76 -9.07
C TYR A 77 -6.27 -8.19 -9.04
N ILE A 78 -5.95 -9.09 -8.12
CA ILE A 78 -4.62 -9.70 -7.94
C ILE A 78 -4.78 -11.22 -7.96
N LYS A 79 -3.94 -11.92 -8.75
CA LYS A 79 -4.00 -13.39 -8.85
C LYS A 79 -3.14 -14.06 -7.78
N VAL A 80 -3.74 -14.93 -6.98
CA VAL A 80 -3.05 -15.74 -5.96
C VAL A 80 -3.47 -17.21 -6.12
N ARG A 81 -2.52 -18.11 -6.32
CA ARG A 81 -2.80 -19.56 -6.58
C ARG A 81 -3.85 -19.78 -7.67
N GLY A 82 -3.80 -18.99 -8.72
CA GLY A 82 -4.78 -19.10 -9.80
C GLY A 82 -6.13 -18.43 -9.54
N LYS A 83 -6.46 -18.05 -8.30
CA LYS A 83 -7.71 -17.37 -7.91
C LYS A 83 -7.55 -15.86 -7.90
N TRP A 84 -8.61 -15.13 -8.29
CA TRP A 84 -8.67 -13.69 -8.21
C TRP A 84 -9.02 -13.25 -6.79
N MET A 85 -8.23 -12.31 -6.26
CA MET A 85 -8.43 -11.64 -4.98
C MET A 85 -8.43 -10.13 -5.21
N TYR A 86 -8.77 -9.34 -4.19
CA TYR A 86 -9.15 -7.94 -4.33
C TYR A 86 -8.22 -7.04 -3.52
N LEU A 87 -7.62 -6.08 -4.19
CA LEU A 87 -6.86 -5.01 -3.55
C LEU A 87 -7.73 -3.74 -3.55
N TYR A 88 -8.35 -3.45 -2.42
CA TYR A 88 -9.07 -2.19 -2.17
C TYR A 88 -8.05 -1.07 -2.06
N ARG A 89 -8.34 0.07 -2.66
CA ARG A 89 -7.46 1.23 -2.62
C ARG A 89 -8.26 2.51 -2.53
N ALA A 90 -7.73 3.47 -1.79
CA ALA A 90 -8.20 4.84 -1.78
C ALA A 90 -7.03 5.78 -2.10
N ILE A 91 -7.24 6.73 -2.97
CA ILE A 91 -6.35 7.87 -3.23
C ILE A 91 -7.11 9.16 -2.98
N ASP A 92 -6.40 10.21 -2.67
CA ASP A 92 -7.02 11.52 -2.47
C ASP A 92 -7.08 12.36 -3.77
N SER A 93 -7.53 13.61 -3.65
CA SER A 93 -7.68 14.52 -4.80
C SER A 93 -6.35 14.95 -5.43
N THR A 94 -5.22 14.81 -4.75
CA THR A 94 -3.89 15.04 -5.29
C THR A 94 -3.30 13.80 -5.94
N GLY A 95 -3.91 12.64 -5.70
CA GLY A 95 -3.46 11.33 -6.17
C GLY A 95 -2.62 10.59 -5.14
N ASP A 96 -2.54 11.10 -3.92
CA ASP A 96 -1.82 10.46 -2.83
C ASP A 96 -2.58 9.26 -2.30
N THR A 97 -1.86 8.17 -2.00
CA THR A 97 -2.47 6.97 -1.43
C THR A 97 -2.99 7.25 -0.03
N VAL A 98 -4.30 7.14 0.17
CA VAL A 98 -4.94 7.21 1.48
C VAL A 98 -4.72 5.90 2.22
N GLU A 99 -5.34 4.83 1.71
CA GLU A 99 -5.29 3.51 2.34
C GLU A 99 -5.35 2.41 1.27
N PHE A 100 -4.88 1.23 1.60
CA PHE A 100 -5.02 0.01 0.80
C PHE A 100 -5.29 -1.19 1.70
N TRP A 101 -6.02 -2.17 1.17
CA TRP A 101 -6.38 -3.40 1.88
C TRP A 101 -6.49 -4.56 0.92
N PHE A 102 -5.77 -5.65 1.18
CA PHE A 102 -5.86 -6.85 0.36
C PHE A 102 -6.81 -7.87 1.01
N SER A 103 -7.75 -8.39 0.23
CA SER A 103 -8.80 -9.30 0.69
C SER A 103 -9.02 -10.46 -0.28
N GLU A 104 -9.37 -11.62 0.25
CA GLU A 104 -9.83 -12.75 -0.55
C GLU A 104 -11.25 -12.54 -1.09
N HIS A 105 -12.04 -11.69 -0.44
CA HIS A 105 -13.44 -11.45 -0.74
C HIS A 105 -13.71 -10.01 -1.19
N ARG A 106 -14.72 -9.88 -2.06
CA ARG A 106 -15.30 -8.60 -2.48
C ARG A 106 -16.74 -8.51 -2.01
N ASP A 107 -16.91 -8.46 -0.70
CA ASP A 107 -18.20 -8.45 -0.03
C ASP A 107 -18.32 -7.23 0.92
N LEU A 108 -19.50 -7.07 1.51
CA LEU A 108 -19.77 -5.97 2.42
C LEU A 108 -18.87 -5.98 3.68
N PRO A 109 -18.58 -7.14 4.32
CA PRO A 109 -17.64 -7.22 5.43
C PRO A 109 -16.23 -6.74 5.07
N ALA A 110 -15.69 -7.16 3.90
CA ALA A 110 -14.37 -6.72 3.42
C ALA A 110 -14.33 -5.22 3.15
N ALA A 111 -15.35 -4.69 2.46
CA ALA A 111 -15.47 -3.26 2.20
C ALA A 111 -15.58 -2.46 3.51
N LYS A 112 -16.41 -2.88 4.47
CA LYS A 112 -16.52 -2.25 5.79
C LYS A 112 -15.18 -2.23 6.53
N ARG A 113 -14.43 -3.34 6.49
CA ARG A 113 -13.12 -3.43 7.13
C ARG A 113 -12.14 -2.43 6.51
N PHE A 114 -12.11 -2.32 5.19
CA PHE A 114 -11.30 -1.33 4.47
C PHE A 114 -11.67 0.10 4.88
N PHE A 115 -12.94 0.48 4.81
CA PHE A 115 -13.38 1.84 5.15
C PHE A 115 -13.18 2.17 6.62
N ARG A 116 -13.41 1.23 7.54
CA ARG A 116 -13.17 1.41 8.96
C ARG A 116 -11.69 1.73 9.23
N ASN A 117 -10.77 0.96 8.67
CA ASN A 117 -9.33 1.21 8.78
C ASN A 117 -8.94 2.57 8.19
N ALA A 118 -9.48 2.93 7.02
CA ALA A 118 -9.19 4.20 6.37
C ALA A 118 -9.67 5.39 7.21
N LEU A 119 -10.89 5.32 7.74
CA LEU A 119 -11.46 6.39 8.57
C LEU A 119 -10.76 6.53 9.93
N GLU A 120 -10.35 5.43 10.55
CA GLU A 120 -9.62 5.44 11.82
C GLU A 120 -8.23 6.04 11.69
N ARG A 121 -7.53 5.76 10.59
CA ARG A 121 -6.14 6.22 10.39
C ARG A 121 -6.03 7.63 9.81
N HIS A 122 -6.95 8.00 8.93
CA HIS A 122 -6.85 9.23 8.13
C HIS A 122 -7.96 10.25 8.42
N GLY A 123 -8.86 9.91 9.35
CA GLY A 123 -10.01 10.75 9.67
C GLY A 123 -11.12 10.65 8.61
N ARG A 124 -12.17 11.45 8.80
CA ARG A 124 -13.35 11.44 7.93
C ARG A 124 -13.16 12.40 6.76
N PRO A 125 -13.28 11.94 5.50
CA PRO A 125 -13.26 12.84 4.35
C PRO A 125 -14.60 13.58 4.21
N GLU A 126 -14.56 14.70 3.49
CA GLU A 126 -15.78 15.43 3.09
C GLU A 126 -16.56 14.67 2.02
N ARG A 127 -15.81 13.98 1.11
CA ARG A 127 -16.36 13.31 -0.06
C ARG A 127 -15.60 12.05 -0.39
N ILE A 128 -16.35 11.01 -0.76
CA ILE A 128 -15.81 9.79 -1.36
C ILE A 128 -16.44 9.61 -2.75
N VAL A 129 -15.58 9.40 -3.75
CA VAL A 129 -15.97 9.05 -5.11
C VAL A 129 -15.78 7.55 -5.27
N ILE A 130 -16.82 6.86 -5.72
CA ILE A 130 -16.81 5.42 -6.02
C ILE A 130 -17.35 5.21 -7.45
N ASP A 131 -17.06 4.04 -8.00
CA ASP A 131 -17.79 3.52 -9.16
C ASP A 131 -19.27 3.21 -8.81
N GLY A 132 -19.97 2.49 -9.64
CA GLY A 132 -21.37 2.08 -9.39
C GLY A 132 -21.55 1.02 -8.30
N SER A 133 -20.52 0.67 -7.49
CA SER A 133 -20.57 -0.41 -6.52
C SER A 133 -21.54 -0.11 -5.37
N GLN A 134 -22.63 -0.85 -5.28
CA GLN A 134 -23.59 -0.78 -4.18
C GLN A 134 -22.96 -1.22 -2.86
N THR A 135 -22.11 -2.24 -2.88
CA THR A 135 -21.39 -2.75 -1.71
C THR A 135 -20.52 -1.67 -1.07
N ASN A 136 -19.76 -0.91 -1.87
CA ASN A 136 -18.95 0.19 -1.37
C ASN A 136 -19.81 1.31 -0.77
N ARG A 137 -20.93 1.64 -1.43
CA ARG A 137 -21.86 2.65 -0.92
C ARG A 137 -22.42 2.27 0.45
N GLU A 138 -22.90 1.03 0.60
CA GLU A 138 -23.43 0.54 1.87
C GLU A 138 -22.36 0.50 2.97
N ALA A 139 -21.14 0.07 2.63
CA ALA A 139 -20.01 0.08 3.55
C ALA A 139 -19.70 1.48 4.07
N ILE A 140 -19.62 2.49 3.17
CA ILE A 140 -19.37 3.89 3.54
C ILE A 140 -20.46 4.41 4.44
N VAL A 141 -21.73 4.22 4.08
CA VAL A 141 -22.88 4.70 4.88
C VAL A 141 -22.86 4.11 6.29
N SER A 142 -22.62 2.80 6.40
CA SER A 142 -22.55 2.11 7.69
C SER A 142 -21.38 2.60 8.54
N CYS A 143 -20.16 2.67 7.97
CA CYS A 143 -18.98 3.12 8.69
C CYS A 143 -19.07 4.60 9.09
N ASP A 144 -19.65 5.46 8.23
CA ASP A 144 -19.88 6.87 8.56
C ASP A 144 -20.87 7.02 9.71
N ALA A 145 -21.95 6.23 9.71
CA ALA A 145 -22.93 6.23 10.81
C ALA A 145 -22.28 5.79 12.13
N GLU A 146 -21.50 4.70 12.12
CA GLU A 146 -20.75 4.21 13.29
C GLU A 146 -19.81 5.28 13.85
N ASN A 147 -19.05 5.96 12.98
CA ASN A 147 -18.12 7.01 13.41
C ASN A 147 -18.85 8.23 13.98
N ARG A 148 -19.99 8.62 13.41
CA ARG A 148 -20.81 9.73 13.90
C ARG A 148 -21.43 9.44 15.27
N LEU A 149 -21.82 8.20 15.53
CA LEU A 149 -22.32 7.79 16.84
C LEU A 149 -21.23 7.78 17.93
N ARG A 150 -19.98 7.55 17.55
CA ARG A 150 -18.82 7.61 18.46
C ARG A 150 -18.36 9.04 18.75
N ASP A 151 -18.69 9.98 17.88
CA ASP A 151 -18.31 11.38 18.01
C ASP A 151 -19.15 12.06 19.08
N ARG A 152 -18.51 12.45 20.20
CA ARG A 152 -19.13 13.14 21.35
C ARG A 152 -19.04 14.66 21.21
N SER A 153 -18.70 15.21 20.06
CA SER A 153 -18.63 16.66 19.85
C SER A 153 -20.05 17.29 19.95
N ARG A 154 -20.08 18.57 20.36
CA ARG A 154 -21.35 19.32 20.46
C ARG A 154 -22.11 19.45 19.14
N HIS A 155 -21.40 19.35 18.00
CA HIS A 155 -22.00 19.44 16.68
C HIS A 155 -21.79 18.11 15.94
N ALA A 156 -22.87 17.43 15.62
CA ALA A 156 -22.82 16.19 14.85
C ALA A 156 -22.12 16.45 13.51
N PRO A 157 -21.07 15.69 13.20
CA PRO A 157 -20.32 15.90 11.97
C PRO A 157 -21.21 15.65 10.74
N LYS A 158 -21.07 16.46 9.69
CA LYS A 158 -21.81 16.32 8.44
C LYS A 158 -21.57 14.94 7.84
N ARG A 159 -22.59 14.35 7.19
CA ARG A 159 -22.45 13.07 6.50
C ARG A 159 -21.40 13.14 5.40
N ILE A 160 -20.66 12.06 5.20
CA ILE A 160 -19.73 11.93 4.07
C ILE A 160 -20.56 11.99 2.77
N ARG A 161 -20.17 12.88 1.84
CA ARG A 161 -20.82 12.98 0.52
C ARG A 161 -20.32 11.85 -0.36
N ILE A 162 -21.19 10.95 -0.77
CA ILE A 162 -20.86 9.88 -1.72
C ILE A 162 -21.21 10.34 -3.13
N ARG A 163 -20.24 10.31 -4.04
CA ARG A 163 -20.46 10.55 -5.46
C ARG A 163 -20.19 9.27 -6.24
N GLN A 164 -21.22 8.77 -6.88
CA GLN A 164 -21.11 7.62 -7.79
C GLN A 164 -20.90 8.15 -9.20
N SER A 165 -19.76 7.83 -9.81
CA SER A 165 -19.48 8.20 -11.19
C SER A 165 -18.33 7.36 -11.74
N ARG A 166 -18.64 6.60 -12.80
CA ARG A 166 -17.66 5.80 -13.51
C ARG A 166 -16.51 6.66 -14.08
N TYR A 167 -16.84 7.82 -14.63
CA TYR A 167 -15.86 8.71 -15.27
C TYR A 167 -14.93 9.42 -14.29
N LEU A 168 -15.34 9.64 -13.06
CA LEU A 168 -14.52 10.34 -12.06
C LEU A 168 -13.48 9.41 -11.38
N ASN A 169 -13.55 8.12 -11.64
CA ASN A 169 -12.62 7.14 -11.11
C ASN A 169 -11.37 6.90 -11.98
N ASN A 170 -11.27 7.56 -13.15
CA ASN A 170 -10.09 7.45 -14.03
C ASN A 170 -8.76 7.70 -13.32
N ARG A 171 -8.75 8.56 -12.30
CA ARG A 171 -7.54 8.86 -11.52
C ARG A 171 -7.03 7.63 -10.75
N ILE A 172 -7.90 6.93 -10.05
CA ILE A 172 -7.52 5.73 -9.31
C ILE A 172 -7.23 4.56 -10.25
N GLU A 173 -7.91 4.47 -11.40
CA GLU A 173 -7.61 3.48 -12.44
C GLU A 173 -6.19 3.64 -12.99
N GLN A 174 -5.75 4.87 -13.23
CA GLN A 174 -4.36 5.16 -13.65
C GLN A 174 -3.36 4.77 -12.54
N ASP A 175 -3.72 4.98 -11.30
CA ASP A 175 -2.91 4.61 -10.15
C ASP A 175 -2.80 3.07 -10.01
N HIS A 176 -3.89 2.33 -10.27
CA HIS A 176 -3.88 0.86 -10.35
C HIS A 176 -2.90 0.33 -11.40
N ARG A 177 -2.75 1.01 -12.55
CA ARG A 177 -1.84 0.58 -13.62
C ARG A 177 -0.39 0.51 -13.14
N ARG A 178 0.01 1.40 -12.23
CA ARG A 178 1.37 1.41 -11.66
C ARG A 178 1.62 0.19 -10.78
N ILE A 179 0.67 -0.18 -9.94
CA ILE A 179 0.74 -1.39 -9.11
C ILE A 179 0.72 -2.64 -10.00
N LYS A 180 -0.22 -2.72 -10.95
CA LYS A 180 -0.31 -3.84 -11.89
C LYS A 180 0.97 -4.03 -12.72
N ARG A 181 1.63 -2.95 -13.15
CA ARG A 181 2.90 -3.01 -13.89
C ARG A 181 3.98 -3.72 -13.06
N ARG A 182 3.99 -3.51 -11.74
CA ARG A 182 4.95 -4.19 -10.86
C ARG A 182 4.57 -5.63 -10.57
N VAL A 183 3.28 -5.93 -10.44
CA VAL A 183 2.78 -7.27 -10.09
C VAL A 183 2.78 -8.24 -11.28
N ARG A 184 2.53 -7.77 -12.50
CA ARG A 184 2.47 -8.63 -13.71
C ARG A 184 3.68 -9.55 -13.89
N PRO A 185 4.95 -9.06 -13.77
CA PRO A 185 6.13 -9.92 -13.93
C PRO A 185 6.27 -10.99 -12.84
N MET A 186 5.54 -10.87 -11.73
CA MET A 186 5.59 -11.85 -10.63
C MET A 186 4.83 -13.15 -10.93
N LEU A 187 4.12 -13.23 -12.07
CA LEU A 187 3.35 -14.42 -12.50
C LEU A 187 2.34 -14.93 -11.45
N GLY A 188 1.91 -14.08 -10.55
CA GLY A 188 1.02 -14.38 -9.44
C GLY A 188 1.75 -14.73 -8.15
N PHE A 189 0.98 -14.86 -7.09
CA PHE A 189 1.50 -15.17 -5.74
C PHE A 189 1.15 -16.60 -5.33
N LYS A 190 2.06 -17.22 -4.55
CA LYS A 190 1.88 -18.60 -4.05
C LYS A 190 1.07 -18.69 -2.75
N SER A 191 0.87 -17.60 -2.03
CA SER A 191 0.05 -17.57 -0.80
C SER A 191 -0.52 -16.16 -0.56
N PHE A 192 -1.66 -16.12 0.13
CA PHE A 192 -2.29 -14.87 0.56
C PHE A 192 -1.36 -14.03 1.45
N ALA A 193 -0.72 -14.66 2.44
CA ALA A 193 0.19 -13.98 3.35
C ALA A 193 1.37 -13.32 2.60
N SER A 194 2.03 -14.06 1.69
CA SER A 194 3.12 -13.50 0.88
C SER A 194 2.64 -12.38 -0.06
N ALA A 195 1.44 -12.53 -0.65
CA ALA A 195 0.83 -11.50 -1.48
C ALA A 195 0.57 -10.23 -0.68
N THR A 196 -0.05 -10.35 0.50
CA THR A 196 -0.36 -9.21 1.38
C THR A 196 0.89 -8.39 1.71
N VAL A 197 1.94 -9.07 2.14
CA VAL A 197 3.20 -8.40 2.53
C VAL A 197 3.91 -7.77 1.34
N THR A 198 3.97 -8.48 0.22
CA THR A 198 4.64 -7.96 -0.99
C THR A 198 3.88 -6.78 -1.59
N LEU A 199 2.54 -6.86 -1.65
CA LEU A 199 1.70 -5.75 -2.11
C LEU A 199 1.85 -4.52 -1.20
N ALA A 200 1.89 -4.71 0.11
CA ALA A 200 2.13 -3.65 1.07
C ALA A 200 3.49 -2.95 0.83
N GLY A 201 4.54 -3.73 0.54
CA GLY A 201 5.85 -3.18 0.15
C GLY A 201 5.82 -2.44 -1.18
N ILE A 202 5.09 -2.94 -2.19
CA ILE A 202 4.92 -2.27 -3.49
C ILE A 202 4.14 -0.95 -3.32
N GLU A 203 3.09 -0.92 -2.51
CA GLU A 203 2.36 0.30 -2.19
C GLU A 203 3.24 1.32 -1.46
N MET A 204 4.09 0.87 -0.52
CA MET A 204 5.07 1.74 0.13
C MET A 204 6.01 2.39 -0.90
N ILE A 205 6.59 1.62 -1.83
CA ILE A 205 7.41 2.15 -2.92
C ILE A 205 6.63 3.16 -3.76
N HIS A 206 5.36 2.87 -4.03
CA HIS A 206 4.51 3.76 -4.80
C HIS A 206 4.28 5.10 -4.07
N MET A 207 4.01 5.06 -2.77
CA MET A 207 3.92 6.25 -1.91
C MET A 207 5.24 7.03 -1.85
N MET A 208 6.39 6.35 -1.78
CA MET A 208 7.72 6.98 -1.85
C MET A 208 7.94 7.74 -3.16
N ARG A 209 7.55 7.16 -4.29
CA ARG A 209 7.61 7.82 -5.61
C ARG A 209 6.72 9.05 -5.71
N LYS A 210 5.61 9.07 -4.99
CA LYS A 210 4.70 10.22 -4.85
C LYS A 210 5.17 11.24 -3.82
N ARG A 211 6.29 10.98 -3.12
CA ARG A 211 6.83 11.85 -2.07
C ARG A 211 5.86 12.08 -0.90
N GLN A 212 5.12 11.04 -0.52
CA GLN A 212 4.11 11.10 0.53
C GLN A 212 4.67 11.04 1.97
N ALA A 213 5.97 11.19 2.17
CA ALA A 213 6.59 11.22 3.49
C ALA A 213 7.48 12.45 3.65
N ARG A 214 7.58 12.95 4.89
CA ARG A 214 8.45 14.08 5.25
C ARG A 214 9.80 13.59 5.74
N TYR A 215 10.86 14.25 5.28
CA TYR A 215 12.24 14.03 5.69
C TYR A 215 12.89 15.35 6.07
N VAL A 216 13.59 15.39 7.21
CA VAL A 216 14.07 16.63 7.82
C VAL A 216 15.17 17.31 7.01
N TYR A 217 16.13 16.53 6.51
CA TYR A 217 17.36 17.07 5.90
C TYR A 217 17.31 17.13 4.36
N ASN A 218 16.46 16.35 3.73
CA ASN A 218 16.31 16.32 2.28
C ASN A 218 14.82 16.29 1.92
N PRO A 219 14.25 17.36 1.35
CA PRO A 219 12.83 17.38 0.99
C PRO A 219 12.49 16.45 -0.18
N ASN A 220 13.50 16.04 -0.96
CA ASN A 220 13.32 15.22 -2.17
C ASN A 220 14.27 14.00 -2.21
N PRO A 221 14.27 13.12 -1.20
CA PRO A 221 15.18 11.99 -1.17
C PRO A 221 14.82 10.98 -2.27
N SER A 222 15.84 10.36 -2.86
CA SER A 222 15.69 9.21 -3.74
C SER A 222 15.03 8.05 -2.98
N ILE A 223 14.49 7.05 -3.70
CA ILE A 223 13.96 5.84 -3.04
C ILE A 223 15.05 5.13 -2.23
N ALA A 224 16.31 5.19 -2.68
CA ALA A 224 17.44 4.61 -1.96
C ALA A 224 17.63 5.30 -0.61
N GLU A 225 17.74 6.62 -0.59
CA GLU A 225 17.88 7.40 0.64
C GLU A 225 16.68 7.22 1.57
N GLN A 226 15.46 7.18 1.05
CA GLN A 226 14.26 6.89 1.85
C GLN A 226 14.37 5.53 2.55
N PHE A 227 14.82 4.48 1.83
CA PHE A 227 15.04 3.16 2.42
C PHE A 227 16.12 3.17 3.50
N GLU A 228 17.23 3.88 3.29
CA GLU A 228 18.29 4.01 4.31
C GLU A 228 17.77 4.71 5.56
N ILE A 229 17.03 5.80 5.40
CA ILE A 229 16.47 6.57 6.52
C ILE A 229 15.48 5.72 7.33
N ILE A 230 14.51 5.05 6.68
CA ILE A 230 13.55 4.21 7.41
C ILE A 230 14.17 2.90 7.90
N GLY A 231 15.23 2.42 7.27
CA GLY A 231 15.99 1.26 7.73
C GLY A 231 16.88 1.55 8.94
N ALA A 232 17.38 2.77 9.10
CA ALA A 232 18.25 3.18 10.19
C ALA A 232 17.50 3.41 11.51
N ALA A 233 16.26 3.86 11.45
CA ALA A 233 15.45 4.27 12.60
C ALA A 233 15.08 3.11 13.58
#